data_600c47066384ea9f25f16948fe4b8975
#
_entry.id   600c47066384ea9f25f16948fe4b8975
#
_cell.length_a   1.000
_cell.length_b   1.000
_cell.length_c   1.000
_cell.angle_alpha   90.00
_cell.angle_beta   90.00
_cell.angle_gamma   90.00
#
_symmetry.space_group_name_H-M   'P 1'
#
loop_
_entity.id
_entity.type
_entity.pdbx_description
1 polymer ?
#
loop_
_entity_poly.entity_id
_entity_poly.type
_entity_poly.pdbx_seq_one_letter_code
_entity_poly.pdbx_strand_id
1 'polypeptide(L)'
;MAHLKHVNRAYISKKLKDGLSGLEYKRYNYICAPTGYGKTLVCSTFYKNYSRRTVLWIDADTTPDIFWKRLCTSLNVVNATYANELLKAGFPYNDDDIRNITYILDMFPSKDSEYIVIIDNFDKVHTSVLGRLFNANCIKNPLGISFVFIVKAVTDHKIINLITKNEVGFIGTELLSFDIDDIIYYYRINELVITREEALSIYNKTYGWPYAVEIYMKNHNMSDNHIMNILDSFIYTNIWLDNTDSINEFILKMSVFNNFTLTQCSRQTMLSEKDCYNILMGTSLIMYDKDSQSYMFNPVFRHFVTDILNNKTTDVIYNITLDAANTYKASHNYYEAIALYSRIGHYQEIYDSDVSVEELYEYVIKSNKDIFLDIANHYWSVEKKGHYDMAVNISFIMFLYNEKLTAAKLISNISDDIKKDCHLSKEQVMDYNAALTYINAFLDYNDFTKMNAQFIKVADITNKPLKHIAGHFPFSFECPSVMSIYHSSPGALDYETYALEECASNYYRITNGHGKGFEALMKAEVLYNRGEIESAEILCHKALYMADGRNQYSIYIAATFIMTLISIYKGANDEFKEHMNNMTHITENTSYLPQHMHKMTDICKSYIYSNLSSPDNMCEWLKDYKQ
;
A
#
# COMPACT_ATOMS: atom_id res chain seq x y z
N MET A 1 -24.49 42.50 5.70
CA MET A 1 -24.75 41.72 6.93
C MET A 1 -25.98 40.82 6.80
N ALA A 2 -26.07 39.96 5.80
CA ALA A 2 -27.27 39.13 5.60
C ALA A 2 -26.98 37.75 4.93
N HIS A 3 -25.80 37.12 5.16
CA HIS A 3 -25.53 35.78 4.65
C HIS A 3 -24.76 34.87 5.64
N LEU A 4 -24.98 35.06 6.95
CA LEU A 4 -24.36 34.20 7.99
C LEU A 4 -25.44 33.42 8.76
N LYS A 5 -26.36 32.72 8.07
CA LYS A 5 -27.43 31.95 8.74
C LYS A 5 -27.32 30.45 8.65
N HIS A 6 -26.22 29.89 8.16
CA HIS A 6 -25.85 28.48 8.38
C HIS A 6 -24.36 28.39 8.65
N VAL A 7 -23.93 28.87 9.80
CA VAL A 7 -22.60 28.52 10.32
C VAL A 7 -22.70 27.07 10.74
N ASN A 8 -22.31 26.16 9.87
CA ASN A 8 -21.96 24.80 10.28
C ASN A 8 -21.03 24.92 11.48
N ARG A 9 -21.41 24.36 12.63
CA ARG A 9 -20.52 24.32 13.80
C ARG A 9 -19.30 23.52 13.38
N ALA A 10 -18.14 24.18 13.24
CA ALA A 10 -16.91 23.49 12.90
C ALA A 10 -16.68 22.43 13.97
N TYR A 11 -16.55 21.19 13.52
CA TYR A 11 -16.13 20.11 14.38
C TYR A 11 -14.62 20.24 14.62
N ILE A 12 -14.23 20.21 15.87
CA ILE A 12 -12.82 20.16 16.29
C ILE A 12 -12.67 18.93 17.17
N SER A 13 -11.94 17.92 16.68
CA SER A 13 -11.67 16.70 17.43
C SER A 13 -10.87 17.01 18.72
N LYS A 14 -10.91 16.11 19.69
CA LYS A 14 -10.16 16.28 20.94
C LYS A 14 -8.67 16.43 20.68
N LYS A 15 -8.10 15.56 19.81
CA LYS A 15 -6.68 15.59 19.42
C LYS A 15 -6.29 16.93 18.79
N LEU A 16 -7.14 17.47 17.92
CA LEU A 16 -6.91 18.76 17.25
C LEU A 16 -7.03 19.92 18.24
N LYS A 17 -8.00 19.88 19.16
CA LYS A 17 -8.16 20.89 20.20
C LYS A 17 -6.94 20.95 21.12
N ASP A 18 -6.43 19.79 21.53
CA ASP A 18 -5.24 19.70 22.38
C ASP A 18 -4.00 20.24 21.62
N GLY A 19 -3.86 19.90 20.33
CA GLY A 19 -2.82 20.43 19.46
C GLY A 19 -2.88 21.96 19.31
N LEU A 20 -4.05 22.51 19.02
CA LEU A 20 -4.25 23.96 18.92
C LEU A 20 -3.98 24.69 20.24
N SER A 21 -4.37 24.10 21.38
CA SER A 21 -4.04 24.65 22.70
C SER A 21 -2.54 24.69 22.95
N GLY A 22 -1.81 23.69 22.44
CA GLY A 22 -0.34 23.65 22.50
C GLY A 22 0.35 24.78 21.72
N LEU A 23 -0.29 25.28 20.65
CA LEU A 23 0.25 26.40 19.87
C LEU A 23 0.28 27.72 20.66
N GLU A 24 -0.59 27.90 21.64
CA GLU A 24 -0.64 29.13 22.45
C GLU A 24 0.64 29.36 23.26
N TYR A 25 1.42 28.32 23.51
CA TYR A 25 2.72 28.38 24.22
C TYR A 25 3.90 28.68 23.30
N LYS A 26 3.68 28.71 21.97
CA LYS A 26 4.70 28.99 20.98
C LYS A 26 4.50 30.38 20.38
N ARG A 27 5.63 31.03 20.02
CA ARG A 27 5.56 32.37 19.43
C ARG A 27 5.30 32.36 17.92
N TYR A 28 5.72 31.27 17.26
CA TYR A 28 5.52 31.06 15.83
C TYR A 28 4.89 29.68 15.61
N ASN A 29 3.84 29.65 14.85
CA ASN A 29 3.03 28.47 14.65
C ASN A 29 2.64 28.34 13.19
N TYR A 30 2.66 27.13 12.67
CA TYR A 30 2.20 26.82 11.32
C TYR A 30 1.05 25.84 11.37
N ILE A 31 -0.02 26.16 10.65
CA ILE A 31 -1.12 25.23 10.37
C ILE A 31 -1.06 24.92 8.87
N CYS A 32 -0.58 23.73 8.56
CA CYS A 32 -0.19 23.33 7.22
C CYS A 32 -1.02 22.14 6.77
N ALA A 33 -1.83 22.33 5.76
CA ALA A 33 -2.55 21.25 5.07
C ALA A 33 -3.02 21.72 3.69
N PRO A 34 -3.29 20.80 2.77
CA PRO A 34 -3.90 21.11 1.48
C PRO A 34 -5.25 21.85 1.59
N THR A 35 -5.77 22.29 0.46
CA THR A 35 -7.11 22.86 0.35
C THR A 35 -8.18 21.84 0.79
N GLY A 36 -9.23 22.30 1.46
CA GLY A 36 -10.32 21.43 1.94
C GLY A 36 -10.11 20.76 3.30
N TYR A 37 -8.98 21.01 3.99
CA TYR A 37 -8.75 20.52 5.36
C TYR A 37 -9.33 21.40 6.46
N GLY A 38 -10.08 22.45 6.11
CA GLY A 38 -10.79 23.28 7.08
C GLY A 38 -9.91 24.19 7.95
N LYS A 39 -8.63 24.44 7.57
CA LYS A 39 -7.66 25.24 8.35
C LYS A 39 -8.22 26.55 8.88
N THR A 40 -8.74 27.39 7.99
CA THR A 40 -9.32 28.70 8.32
C THR A 40 -10.51 28.57 9.27
N LEU A 41 -11.40 27.60 9.01
CA LEU A 41 -12.60 27.35 9.81
C LEU A 41 -12.24 26.87 11.23
N VAL A 42 -11.31 25.93 11.33
CA VAL A 42 -10.83 25.38 12.61
C VAL A 42 -10.14 26.47 13.43
N CYS A 43 -9.24 27.27 12.83
CA CYS A 43 -8.58 28.37 13.50
C CYS A 43 -9.58 29.41 14.01
N SER A 44 -10.47 29.88 13.14
CA SER A 44 -11.46 30.90 13.53
C SER A 44 -12.37 30.41 14.66
N THR A 45 -12.79 29.14 14.61
CA THR A 45 -13.64 28.54 15.64
C THR A 45 -12.92 28.36 16.97
N PHE A 46 -11.67 27.86 16.91
CA PHE A 46 -10.87 27.61 18.11
C PHE A 46 -10.53 28.91 18.82
N TYR A 47 -9.93 29.86 18.13
CA TYR A 47 -9.49 31.09 18.77
C TYR A 47 -10.65 31.97 19.24
N LYS A 48 -11.80 31.91 18.58
CA LYS A 48 -13.00 32.62 19.04
C LYS A 48 -13.61 32.05 20.33
N ASN A 49 -13.57 30.71 20.48
CA ASN A 49 -14.32 30.03 21.54
C ASN A 49 -13.43 29.59 22.72
N TYR A 50 -12.14 29.40 22.52
CA TYR A 50 -11.26 28.79 23.51
C TYR A 50 -10.03 29.63 23.87
N SER A 51 -9.60 30.58 23.03
CA SER A 51 -8.49 31.46 23.38
C SER A 51 -8.92 32.60 24.28
N ARG A 52 -8.07 32.95 25.24
CA ARG A 52 -8.22 34.15 26.09
C ARG A 52 -7.51 35.36 25.50
N ARG A 53 -6.76 35.20 24.43
CA ARG A 53 -5.97 36.26 23.80
C ARG A 53 -6.78 37.02 22.75
N THR A 54 -6.42 38.27 22.52
CA THR A 54 -7.04 39.08 21.45
C THR A 54 -6.48 38.64 20.10
N VAL A 55 -7.35 38.28 19.15
CA VAL A 55 -6.98 37.78 17.83
C VAL A 55 -7.03 38.91 16.81
N LEU A 56 -5.92 39.09 16.09
CA LEU A 56 -5.81 39.93 14.90
C LEU A 56 -5.74 39.03 13.68
N TRP A 57 -6.73 39.12 12.79
CA TRP A 57 -6.82 38.27 11.61
C TRP A 57 -6.45 39.07 10.35
N ILE A 58 -5.52 38.54 9.57
CA ILE A 58 -5.01 39.14 8.34
C ILE A 58 -5.12 38.11 7.22
N ASP A 59 -5.80 38.47 6.15
CA ASP A 59 -5.81 37.68 4.91
C ASP A 59 -4.68 38.17 4.01
N ALA A 60 -3.78 37.25 3.66
CA ALA A 60 -2.64 37.49 2.83
C ALA A 60 -2.90 37.27 1.32
N ASP A 61 -4.12 36.94 0.92
CA ASP A 61 -4.51 36.83 -0.49
C ASP A 61 -4.61 38.22 -1.14
N THR A 62 -3.45 38.86 -1.33
CA THR A 62 -3.32 40.22 -1.84
C THR A 62 -1.88 40.51 -2.28
N THR A 63 -1.59 41.73 -2.78
CA THR A 63 -0.21 42.11 -3.11
C THR A 63 0.65 42.30 -1.84
N PRO A 64 1.98 42.07 -1.91
CA PRO A 64 2.88 42.21 -0.77
C PRO A 64 2.76 43.54 -0.02
N ASP A 65 2.64 44.65 -0.75
CA ASP A 65 2.51 45.99 -0.13
C ASP A 65 1.20 46.18 0.60
N ILE A 66 0.08 45.67 0.03
CA ILE A 66 -1.23 45.75 0.69
C ILE A 66 -1.24 44.85 1.93
N PHE A 67 -0.67 43.67 1.84
CA PHE A 67 -0.49 42.77 2.99
C PHE A 67 0.29 43.46 4.11
N TRP A 68 1.45 44.03 3.77
CA TRP A 68 2.30 44.73 4.76
C TRP A 68 1.55 45.88 5.45
N LYS A 69 0.86 46.69 4.66
CA LYS A 69 0.03 47.78 5.20
C LYS A 69 -1.04 47.25 6.16
N ARG A 70 -1.75 46.18 5.81
CA ARG A 70 -2.75 45.53 6.68
C ARG A 70 -2.13 45.01 7.97
N LEU A 71 -0.97 44.35 7.88
CA LEU A 71 -0.22 43.85 9.03
C LEU A 71 0.15 45.00 9.98
N CYS A 72 0.81 46.04 9.46
CA CYS A 72 1.23 47.19 10.25
C CYS A 72 0.00 47.92 10.87
N THR A 73 -1.07 48.10 10.11
CA THR A 73 -2.32 48.74 10.63
C THR A 73 -2.93 47.88 11.75
N SER A 74 -2.93 46.57 11.64
CA SER A 74 -3.43 45.67 12.69
C SER A 74 -2.58 45.74 13.95
N LEU A 75 -1.26 45.92 13.81
CA LEU A 75 -0.31 46.06 14.94
C LEU A 75 -0.47 47.39 15.71
N ASN A 76 -1.17 48.40 15.17
CA ASN A 76 -1.46 49.66 15.89
C ASN A 76 -2.15 49.43 17.24
N VAL A 77 -2.99 48.41 17.33
CA VAL A 77 -3.68 48.07 18.58
C VAL A 77 -2.72 47.57 19.65
N VAL A 78 -1.61 46.94 19.20
CA VAL A 78 -0.59 46.42 20.10
C VAL A 78 0.39 47.52 20.52
N ASN A 79 0.93 48.26 19.55
CA ASN A 79 1.81 49.38 19.76
C ASN A 79 1.82 50.32 18.53
N ALA A 80 1.23 51.50 18.67
CA ALA A 80 1.06 52.42 17.56
C ALA A 80 2.41 52.99 17.03
N THR A 81 3.36 53.24 17.91
CA THR A 81 4.69 53.75 17.50
C THR A 81 5.42 52.74 16.67
N TYR A 82 5.45 51.49 17.13
CA TYR A 82 6.07 50.37 16.45
C TYR A 82 5.43 50.11 15.08
N ALA A 83 4.11 50.06 15.03
CA ALA A 83 3.37 49.84 13.79
C ALA A 83 3.62 50.93 12.75
N ASN A 84 3.74 52.21 13.18
CA ASN A 84 4.06 53.32 12.30
C ASN A 84 5.50 53.26 11.77
N GLU A 85 6.48 52.84 12.57
CA GLU A 85 7.87 52.67 12.08
C GLU A 85 7.97 51.52 11.08
N LEU A 86 7.30 50.37 11.30
CA LEU A 86 7.22 49.29 10.33
C LEU A 86 6.52 49.71 9.03
N LEU A 87 5.48 50.55 9.15
CA LEU A 87 4.73 51.04 7.98
C LEU A 87 5.63 51.96 7.14
N LYS A 88 6.43 52.83 7.78
CA LYS A 88 7.41 53.71 7.10
C LYS A 88 8.51 52.90 6.41
N ALA A 89 8.98 51.82 7.02
CA ALA A 89 10.00 50.93 6.44
C ALA A 89 9.51 50.25 5.15
N GLY A 90 8.22 50.04 5.01
CA GLY A 90 7.62 49.36 3.85
C GLY A 90 7.84 47.84 3.86
N PHE A 91 7.33 47.18 2.80
CA PHE A 91 7.49 45.75 2.62
C PHE A 91 8.96 45.39 2.33
N PRO A 92 9.54 44.36 2.99
CA PRO A 92 10.93 43.98 2.78
C PRO A 92 11.11 43.22 1.45
N TYR A 93 11.70 43.86 0.46
CA TYR A 93 12.01 43.26 -0.84
C TYR A 93 13.40 42.63 -0.91
N ASN A 94 14.33 43.06 -0.07
CA ASN A 94 15.73 42.65 -0.07
C ASN A 94 16.31 42.47 1.34
N ASP A 95 17.57 42.08 1.44
CA ASP A 95 18.26 41.83 2.71
C ASP A 95 18.53 43.12 3.52
N ASP A 96 18.65 44.26 2.86
CA ASP A 96 18.83 45.56 3.55
C ASP A 96 17.53 46.00 4.24
N ASP A 97 16.40 45.77 3.57
CA ASP A 97 15.08 46.02 4.16
C ASP A 97 14.83 45.09 5.37
N ILE A 98 15.24 43.82 5.26
CA ILE A 98 15.17 42.90 6.40
C ILE A 98 16.00 43.37 7.57
N ARG A 99 17.24 43.86 7.32
CA ARG A 99 18.11 44.38 8.37
C ARG A 99 17.48 45.61 9.05
N ASN A 100 16.93 46.53 8.26
CA ASN A 100 16.25 47.72 8.78
C ASN A 100 15.03 47.34 9.65
N ILE A 101 14.19 46.45 9.18
CA ILE A 101 13.05 45.96 9.95
C ILE A 101 13.49 45.25 11.22
N THR A 102 14.53 44.40 11.14
CA THR A 102 15.07 43.71 12.31
C THR A 102 15.59 44.73 13.34
N TYR A 103 16.26 45.79 12.88
CA TYR A 103 16.72 46.88 13.76
C TYR A 103 15.53 47.60 14.42
N ILE A 104 14.45 47.89 13.70
CA ILE A 104 13.21 48.45 14.26
C ILE A 104 12.62 47.48 15.31
N LEU A 105 12.61 46.18 15.02
CA LEU A 105 12.13 45.18 15.96
C LEU A 105 12.95 45.11 17.25
N ASP A 106 14.29 45.28 17.16
CA ASP A 106 15.20 45.25 18.30
C ASP A 106 15.11 46.50 19.20
N MET A 107 14.53 47.63 18.72
CA MET A 107 14.37 48.86 19.53
C MET A 107 13.25 48.73 20.57
N PHE A 108 12.38 47.76 20.47
CA PHE A 108 11.24 47.63 21.36
C PHE A 108 11.46 46.52 22.39
N PRO A 109 11.16 46.78 23.69
CA PRO A 109 11.35 45.77 24.73
C PRO A 109 10.37 44.60 24.58
N SER A 110 10.88 43.39 24.77
CA SER A 110 10.06 42.18 24.80
C SER A 110 9.14 42.21 26.02
N LYS A 111 7.81 42.17 25.79
CA LYS A 111 6.77 41.94 26.81
C LYS A 111 5.91 40.79 26.34
N ASP A 112 5.43 39.99 27.28
CA ASP A 112 4.39 39.01 26.95
C ASP A 112 3.13 39.76 26.51
N SER A 113 2.63 39.40 25.33
CA SER A 113 1.50 40.04 24.71
C SER A 113 0.28 39.12 24.77
N GLU A 114 -0.89 39.74 25.05
CA GLU A 114 -2.20 39.06 25.00
C GLU A 114 -2.71 38.94 23.55
N TYR A 115 -1.87 39.19 22.55
CA TYR A 115 -2.29 39.22 21.15
C TYR A 115 -1.77 37.99 20.38
N ILE A 116 -2.65 37.50 19.49
CA ILE A 116 -2.32 36.50 18.47
C ILE A 116 -2.60 37.11 17.10
N VAL A 117 -1.62 37.06 16.21
CA VAL A 117 -1.76 37.47 14.81
C VAL A 117 -1.89 36.21 13.96
N ILE A 118 -3.07 35.99 13.35
CA ILE A 118 -3.33 34.92 12.42
C ILE A 118 -3.19 35.47 11.00
N ILE A 119 -2.31 34.87 10.21
CA ILE A 119 -2.09 35.23 8.81
C ILE A 119 -2.60 34.06 7.94
N ASP A 120 -3.77 34.26 7.37
CA ASP A 120 -4.39 33.28 6.48
C ASP A 120 -3.87 33.44 5.05
N ASN A 121 -3.82 32.35 4.29
CA ASN A 121 -3.26 32.31 2.93
C ASN A 121 -1.82 32.82 2.83
N PHE A 122 -0.99 32.56 3.85
CA PHE A 122 0.36 33.12 3.93
C PHE A 122 1.27 32.67 2.77
N ASP A 123 1.01 31.53 2.16
CA ASP A 123 1.68 31.04 0.96
C ASP A 123 1.51 31.95 -0.26
N LYS A 124 0.46 32.81 -0.30
CA LYS A 124 0.26 33.78 -1.40
C LYS A 124 1.25 34.96 -1.38
N VAL A 125 1.73 35.35 -0.21
CA VAL A 125 2.72 36.43 -0.05
C VAL A 125 4.06 35.93 0.50
N HIS A 126 4.17 34.63 0.77
CA HIS A 126 5.40 34.03 1.26
C HIS A 126 6.48 34.10 0.16
N THR A 127 7.23 35.21 0.18
CA THR A 127 8.47 35.33 -0.57
C THR A 127 9.62 34.79 0.27
N SER A 128 10.73 34.38 -0.37
CA SER A 128 11.94 33.98 0.34
C SER A 128 12.44 35.06 1.31
N VAL A 129 12.12 36.31 1.05
CA VAL A 129 12.47 37.48 1.86
C VAL A 129 11.63 37.53 3.14
N LEU A 130 10.31 37.41 3.06
CA LEU A 130 9.44 37.34 4.24
C LEU A 130 9.73 36.10 5.10
N GLY A 131 9.98 34.95 4.48
CA GLY A 131 10.40 33.76 5.20
C GLY A 131 11.67 34.01 5.99
N ARG A 132 12.66 34.72 5.42
CA ARG A 132 13.89 35.09 6.13
C ARG A 132 13.65 36.08 7.26
N LEU A 133 12.79 37.07 7.07
CA LEU A 133 12.40 38.01 8.12
C LEU A 133 11.78 37.30 9.32
N PHE A 134 10.78 36.45 9.09
CA PHE A 134 10.15 35.69 10.17
C PHE A 134 11.08 34.68 10.79
N ASN A 135 11.92 33.99 10.01
CA ASN A 135 12.92 33.06 10.53
C ASN A 135 14.01 33.76 11.36
N ALA A 136 14.47 34.92 10.94
CA ALA A 136 15.47 35.70 11.70
C ALA A 136 14.91 36.18 13.02
N ASN A 137 13.60 36.43 13.10
CA ASN A 137 12.91 36.95 14.27
C ASN A 137 12.20 35.89 15.13
N CYS A 138 12.20 34.62 14.72
CA CYS A 138 11.64 33.52 15.52
C CYS A 138 12.23 33.46 16.94
N ILE A 139 13.47 33.84 17.10
CA ILE A 139 14.20 33.81 18.38
C ILE A 139 14.03 35.10 19.17
N LYS A 140 13.79 36.25 18.50
CA LYS A 140 13.79 37.58 19.09
C LYS A 140 12.48 38.33 18.92
N ASN A 141 11.33 37.72 19.21
CA ASN A 141 10.04 38.43 19.08
C ASN A 141 9.88 39.53 20.17
N PRO A 142 10.19 40.80 19.88
CA PRO A 142 10.24 41.85 20.91
C PRO A 142 8.86 42.24 21.43
N LEU A 143 7.79 41.97 20.68
CA LEU A 143 6.41 42.32 21.08
C LEU A 143 5.68 41.23 21.86
N GLY A 144 6.30 40.04 22.02
CA GLY A 144 5.64 38.90 22.67
C GLY A 144 4.39 38.39 21.96
N ILE A 145 4.15 38.81 20.71
CA ILE A 145 3.01 38.41 19.91
C ILE A 145 3.19 36.97 19.44
N SER A 146 2.15 36.17 19.50
CA SER A 146 2.13 34.85 18.85
C SER A 146 1.63 35.00 17.42
N PHE A 147 2.36 34.40 16.47
CA PHE A 147 1.96 34.34 15.05
C PHE A 147 1.48 32.93 14.70
N VAL A 148 0.41 32.87 13.94
CA VAL A 148 -0.14 31.63 13.37
C VAL A 148 -0.24 31.79 11.86
N PHE A 149 0.57 31.05 11.14
CA PHE A 149 0.60 31.07 9.68
C PHE A 149 -0.23 29.90 9.14
N ILE A 150 -1.26 30.20 8.37
CA ILE A 150 -2.07 29.21 7.68
C ILE A 150 -1.54 29.09 6.26
N VAL A 151 -1.05 27.88 5.90
CA VAL A 151 -0.37 27.62 4.63
C VAL A 151 -0.88 26.31 4.01
N LYS A 152 -0.69 26.15 2.69
CA LYS A 152 -0.96 24.88 1.98
C LYS A 152 0.19 23.89 2.17
N ALA A 153 1.43 24.36 2.13
CA ALA A 153 2.64 23.56 2.31
C ALA A 153 3.76 24.37 2.99
N VAL A 154 4.69 23.69 3.64
CA VAL A 154 5.94 24.27 4.17
C VAL A 154 7.09 23.67 3.36
N THR A 155 7.71 24.48 2.51
CA THR A 155 8.82 24.07 1.63
C THR A 155 10.19 24.62 2.07
N ASP A 156 10.22 25.58 2.99
CA ASP A 156 11.45 26.15 3.51
C ASP A 156 12.14 25.20 4.49
N HIS A 157 13.33 24.71 4.12
CA HIS A 157 14.11 23.78 4.94
C HIS A 157 14.47 24.33 6.33
N LYS A 158 14.60 25.67 6.49
CA LYS A 158 14.87 26.26 7.80
C LYS A 158 13.65 26.14 8.71
N ILE A 159 12.46 26.39 8.17
CA ILE A 159 11.20 26.21 8.91
C ILE A 159 11.00 24.74 9.28
N ILE A 160 11.24 23.81 8.34
CA ILE A 160 11.17 22.36 8.60
C ILE A 160 12.13 21.98 9.74
N ASN A 161 13.35 22.48 9.76
CA ASN A 161 14.31 22.23 10.84
C ASN A 161 13.81 22.77 12.20
N LEU A 162 13.19 23.96 12.24
CA LEU A 162 12.63 24.54 13.46
C LEU A 162 11.42 23.72 13.97
N ILE A 163 10.58 23.22 13.07
CA ILE A 163 9.48 22.31 13.38
C ILE A 163 10.03 21.01 13.99
N THR A 164 11.01 20.40 13.34
CA THR A 164 11.65 19.14 13.80
C THR A 164 12.28 19.28 15.19
N LYS A 165 12.85 20.45 15.49
CA LYS A 165 13.40 20.76 16.82
C LYS A 165 12.35 21.19 17.84
N ASN A 166 11.09 21.22 17.47
CA ASN A 166 9.99 21.70 18.30
C ASN A 166 10.14 23.17 18.78
N GLU A 167 10.88 23.98 18.03
CA GLU A 167 11.05 25.42 18.32
C GLU A 167 9.85 26.22 17.83
N VAL A 168 9.18 25.74 16.80
CA VAL A 168 7.97 26.30 16.18
C VAL A 168 6.81 25.33 16.38
N GLY A 169 5.61 25.86 16.61
CA GLY A 169 4.39 25.05 16.68
C GLY A 169 3.95 24.60 15.29
N PHE A 170 3.49 23.36 15.19
CA PHE A 170 3.06 22.79 13.91
C PHE A 170 1.82 21.92 14.06
N ILE A 171 0.84 22.17 13.19
CA ILE A 171 -0.32 21.30 12.97
C ILE A 171 -0.34 20.94 11.49
N GLY A 172 -0.19 19.64 11.22
CA GLY A 172 -0.24 19.09 9.87
C GLY A 172 -1.57 18.40 9.55
N THR A 173 -1.61 17.77 8.40
CA THR A 173 -2.75 17.00 7.89
C THR A 173 -3.20 15.89 8.84
N GLU A 174 -2.28 15.24 9.56
CA GLU A 174 -2.57 14.15 10.49
C GLU A 174 -3.57 14.55 11.61
N LEU A 175 -3.44 15.79 12.12
CA LEU A 175 -4.36 16.31 13.14
C LEU A 175 -5.65 16.90 12.56
N LEU A 176 -5.62 17.34 11.30
CA LEU A 176 -6.77 17.94 10.62
C LEU A 176 -7.65 16.90 9.93
N SER A 177 -7.13 15.73 9.61
CA SER A 177 -7.89 14.62 9.02
C SER A 177 -8.84 14.01 10.05
N PHE A 178 -9.99 13.57 9.60
CA PHE A 178 -10.93 12.81 10.41
C PHE A 178 -10.56 11.33 10.42
N ASP A 179 -10.48 10.72 11.59
CA ASP A 179 -10.48 9.28 11.73
C ASP A 179 -11.92 8.72 11.72
N ILE A 180 -12.06 7.40 11.86
CA ILE A 180 -13.39 6.74 11.82
C ILE A 180 -14.29 7.26 12.94
N ASP A 181 -13.76 7.46 14.14
CA ASP A 181 -14.54 7.94 15.27
C ASP A 181 -14.91 9.43 15.12
N ASP A 182 -14.03 10.24 14.53
CA ASP A 182 -14.30 11.62 14.14
C ASP A 182 -15.45 11.70 13.12
N ILE A 183 -15.47 10.80 12.11
CA ILE A 183 -16.55 10.73 11.11
C ILE A 183 -17.88 10.39 11.77
N ILE A 184 -17.93 9.36 12.62
CA ILE A 184 -19.14 8.97 13.36
C ILE A 184 -19.66 10.15 14.19
N TYR A 185 -18.75 10.82 14.91
CA TYR A 185 -19.13 11.96 15.74
C TYR A 185 -19.58 13.16 14.90
N TYR A 186 -18.90 13.45 13.79
CA TYR A 186 -19.26 14.53 12.86
C TYR A 186 -20.66 14.34 12.28
N TYR A 187 -21.04 13.13 11.88
CA TYR A 187 -22.40 12.82 11.44
C TYR A 187 -23.40 13.01 12.56
N ARG A 188 -23.09 12.54 13.76
CA ARG A 188 -23.99 12.67 14.93
C ARG A 188 -24.31 14.12 15.30
N ILE A 189 -23.32 15.03 15.29
CA ILE A 189 -23.57 16.46 15.59
C ILE A 189 -24.38 17.16 14.50
N ASN A 190 -24.48 16.56 13.30
CA ASN A 190 -25.33 17.00 12.20
C ASN A 190 -26.63 16.18 12.10
N GLU A 191 -27.05 15.55 13.21
CA GLU A 191 -28.32 14.82 13.34
C GLU A 191 -28.45 13.58 12.44
N LEU A 192 -27.32 13.04 11.97
CA LEU A 192 -27.24 11.81 11.21
C LEU A 192 -26.57 10.70 12.03
N VAL A 193 -27.08 9.47 11.90
CA VAL A 193 -26.51 8.30 12.59
C VAL A 193 -26.02 7.32 11.54
N ILE A 194 -24.75 6.96 11.64
CA ILE A 194 -24.11 5.96 10.78
C ILE A 194 -23.45 4.88 11.62
N THR A 195 -23.35 3.69 11.07
CA THR A 195 -22.62 2.57 11.66
C THR A 195 -21.11 2.75 11.53
N ARG A 196 -20.33 1.95 12.28
CA ARG A 196 -18.87 1.93 12.13
C ARG A 196 -18.42 1.44 10.74
N GLU A 197 -19.16 0.50 10.15
CA GLU A 197 -18.90 -0.01 8.80
C GLU A 197 -19.11 1.08 7.73
N GLU A 198 -20.20 1.85 7.84
CA GLU A 198 -20.44 3.01 6.96
C GLU A 198 -19.36 4.07 7.12
N ALA A 199 -18.96 4.38 8.35
CA ALA A 199 -17.88 5.33 8.61
C ALA A 199 -16.54 4.84 8.04
N LEU A 200 -16.23 3.54 8.16
CA LEU A 200 -15.06 2.92 7.55
C LEU A 200 -15.10 3.01 6.02
N SER A 201 -16.27 2.76 5.42
CA SER A 201 -16.46 2.92 3.96
C SER A 201 -16.19 4.35 3.51
N ILE A 202 -16.69 5.35 4.24
CA ILE A 202 -16.44 6.77 3.95
C ILE A 202 -14.96 7.10 4.14
N TYR A 203 -14.34 6.60 5.22
CA TYR A 203 -12.92 6.79 5.47
C TYR A 203 -12.07 6.23 4.33
N ASN A 204 -12.32 5.00 3.87
CA ASN A 204 -11.59 4.37 2.77
C ASN A 204 -11.73 5.14 1.44
N LYS A 205 -12.88 5.80 1.21
CA LYS A 205 -13.10 6.64 0.02
C LYS A 205 -12.43 8.01 0.13
N THR A 206 -12.28 8.58 1.32
CA THR A 206 -11.85 9.98 1.53
C THR A 206 -10.50 10.12 2.22
N TYR A 207 -10.01 9.06 2.86
CA TYR A 207 -8.87 9.07 3.80
C TYR A 207 -8.99 10.20 4.84
N GLY A 208 -10.24 10.42 5.29
CA GLY A 208 -10.55 11.42 6.29
C GLY A 208 -10.38 12.87 5.83
N TRP A 209 -10.31 13.15 4.53
CA TRP A 209 -10.27 14.51 4.00
C TRP A 209 -11.56 15.25 4.38
N PRO A 210 -11.51 16.28 5.27
CA PRO A 210 -12.71 16.84 5.88
C PRO A 210 -13.74 17.38 4.90
N TYR A 211 -13.30 18.02 3.80
CA TYR A 211 -14.20 18.49 2.77
C TYR A 211 -14.95 17.35 2.09
N ALA A 212 -14.28 16.27 1.76
CA ALA A 212 -14.91 15.11 1.15
C ALA A 212 -15.90 14.45 2.13
N VAL A 213 -15.52 14.29 3.39
CA VAL A 213 -16.43 13.76 4.43
C VAL A 213 -17.67 14.64 4.57
N GLU A 214 -17.52 15.97 4.54
CA GLU A 214 -18.65 16.90 4.57
C GLU A 214 -19.58 16.74 3.36
N ILE A 215 -19.02 16.58 2.15
CA ILE A 215 -19.83 16.37 0.93
C ILE A 215 -20.57 15.03 1.00
N TYR A 216 -19.93 13.95 1.46
CA TYR A 216 -20.61 12.66 1.70
C TYR A 216 -21.74 12.79 2.72
N MET A 217 -21.52 13.52 3.81
CA MET A 217 -22.54 13.76 4.83
C MET A 217 -23.73 14.54 4.28
N LYS A 218 -23.47 15.67 3.59
CA LYS A 218 -24.54 16.53 3.05
C LYS A 218 -25.36 15.86 1.95
N ASN A 219 -24.77 14.90 1.25
CA ASN A 219 -25.37 14.20 0.11
C ASN A 219 -25.58 12.72 0.39
N HIS A 220 -25.77 12.32 1.66
CA HIS A 220 -25.88 10.93 2.09
C HIS A 220 -26.95 10.10 1.39
N ASN A 221 -27.96 10.74 0.78
CA ASN A 221 -29.04 10.11 0.02
C ASN A 221 -28.74 10.06 -1.50
N MET A 222 -27.60 10.55 -1.95
CA MET A 222 -27.21 10.60 -3.36
C MET A 222 -26.31 9.42 -3.73
N SER A 223 -26.21 9.12 -5.02
CA SER A 223 -25.27 8.12 -5.49
C SER A 223 -23.82 8.59 -5.35
N ASP A 224 -22.88 7.63 -5.20
CA ASP A 224 -21.45 7.92 -5.15
C ASP A 224 -20.99 8.74 -6.38
N ASN A 225 -21.48 8.42 -7.58
CA ASN A 225 -21.15 9.17 -8.79
C ASN A 225 -21.55 10.66 -8.71
N HIS A 226 -22.70 10.96 -8.10
CA HIS A 226 -23.11 12.35 -7.91
C HIS A 226 -22.18 13.08 -6.93
N ILE A 227 -21.81 12.42 -5.84
CA ILE A 227 -20.88 12.94 -4.83
C ILE A 227 -19.50 13.18 -5.47
N MET A 228 -19.00 12.22 -6.27
CA MET A 228 -17.72 12.36 -6.95
C MET A 228 -17.70 13.54 -7.94
N ASN A 229 -18.77 13.76 -8.70
CA ASN A 229 -18.87 14.93 -9.59
C ASN A 229 -18.76 16.28 -8.84
N ILE A 230 -19.30 16.37 -7.63
CA ILE A 230 -19.16 17.58 -6.78
C ILE A 230 -17.68 17.73 -6.34
N LEU A 231 -17.06 16.64 -5.91
CA LEU A 231 -15.67 16.64 -5.47
C LEU A 231 -14.72 16.94 -6.63
N ASP A 232 -14.95 16.37 -7.81
CA ASP A 232 -14.17 16.63 -9.03
C ASP A 232 -14.25 18.12 -9.44
N SER A 233 -15.44 18.70 -9.37
CA SER A 233 -15.61 20.14 -9.65
C SER A 233 -14.82 21.01 -8.68
N PHE A 234 -14.82 20.64 -7.38
CA PHE A 234 -14.03 21.35 -6.38
C PHE A 234 -12.53 21.19 -6.60
N ILE A 235 -12.06 19.98 -6.88
CA ILE A 235 -10.65 19.71 -7.16
C ILE A 235 -10.19 20.47 -8.39
N TYR A 236 -10.99 20.46 -9.45
CA TYR A 236 -10.67 21.17 -10.68
C TYR A 236 -10.47 22.67 -10.44
N THR A 237 -11.41 23.31 -9.75
CA THR A 237 -11.38 24.77 -9.55
C THR A 237 -10.39 25.24 -8.49
N ASN A 238 -10.13 24.47 -7.44
CA ASN A 238 -9.35 24.92 -6.28
C ASN A 238 -7.96 24.28 -6.16
N ILE A 239 -7.67 23.25 -6.98
CA ILE A 239 -6.40 22.55 -6.94
C ILE A 239 -5.78 22.49 -8.33
N TRP A 240 -6.52 21.96 -9.32
CA TRP A 240 -5.98 21.70 -10.65
C TRP A 240 -5.64 22.96 -11.43
N LEU A 241 -6.51 23.97 -11.38
CA LEU A 241 -6.28 25.27 -12.03
C LEU A 241 -5.23 26.13 -11.31
N ASP A 242 -5.00 25.91 -10.02
CA ASP A 242 -3.96 26.59 -9.24
C ASP A 242 -2.54 26.06 -9.55
N ASN A 243 -2.43 24.83 -10.06
CA ASN A 243 -1.16 24.22 -10.42
C ASN A 243 -0.63 24.79 -11.74
N THR A 244 0.70 24.72 -11.91
CA THR A 244 1.31 24.94 -13.23
C THR A 244 1.13 23.72 -14.13
N ASP A 245 1.24 23.92 -15.45
CA ASP A 245 1.13 22.81 -16.41
C ASP A 245 2.17 21.70 -16.14
N SER A 246 3.37 22.06 -15.70
CA SER A 246 4.43 21.11 -15.36
C SER A 246 4.09 20.25 -14.13
N ILE A 247 3.41 20.82 -13.13
CA ILE A 247 2.92 20.08 -11.97
C ILE A 247 1.79 19.14 -12.38
N ASN A 248 0.86 19.61 -13.20
CA ASN A 248 -0.24 18.79 -13.69
C ASN A 248 0.26 17.63 -14.58
N GLU A 249 1.28 17.85 -15.41
CA GLU A 249 1.94 16.78 -16.17
C GLU A 249 2.62 15.76 -15.26
N PHE A 250 3.33 16.21 -14.23
CA PHE A 250 3.91 15.33 -13.21
C PHE A 250 2.83 14.46 -12.55
N ILE A 251 1.73 15.05 -12.12
CA ILE A 251 0.61 14.35 -11.48
C ILE A 251 0.02 13.29 -12.43
N LEU A 252 -0.19 13.62 -13.71
CA LEU A 252 -0.69 12.69 -14.72
C LEU A 252 0.26 11.50 -14.91
N LYS A 253 1.56 11.75 -15.00
CA LYS A 253 2.56 10.68 -15.12
C LYS A 253 2.57 9.75 -13.92
N MET A 254 2.34 10.29 -12.72
CA MET A 254 2.33 9.51 -11.49
C MET A 254 0.99 8.81 -11.21
N SER A 255 -0.11 9.18 -11.87
CA SER A 255 -1.44 8.63 -11.62
C SER A 255 -1.61 7.15 -11.94
N VAL A 256 -0.75 6.59 -12.78
CA VAL A 256 -0.75 5.16 -13.13
C VAL A 256 -0.17 4.26 -12.05
N PHE A 257 0.55 4.84 -11.07
CA PHE A 257 1.10 4.10 -9.94
C PHE A 257 0.08 4.00 -8.80
N ASN A 258 -0.01 2.84 -8.16
CA ASN A 258 -0.78 2.71 -6.92
C ASN A 258 -0.10 3.44 -5.78
N ASN A 259 1.14 3.09 -5.51
CA ASN A 259 2.06 3.78 -4.63
C ASN A 259 3.37 3.96 -5.39
N PHE A 260 4.14 4.98 -5.05
CA PHE A 260 5.39 5.27 -5.75
C PHE A 260 6.46 5.87 -4.82
N THR A 261 7.70 5.55 -5.08
CA THR A 261 8.87 6.09 -4.39
C THR A 261 9.46 7.29 -5.13
N LEU A 262 10.36 8.05 -4.49
CA LEU A 262 11.09 9.14 -5.17
C LEU A 262 11.90 8.65 -6.37
N THR A 263 12.49 7.48 -6.26
CA THR A 263 13.25 6.88 -7.36
C THR A 263 12.34 6.54 -8.56
N GLN A 264 11.13 6.03 -8.30
CA GLN A 264 10.13 5.80 -9.35
C GLN A 264 9.65 7.12 -9.97
N CYS A 265 9.41 8.16 -9.15
CA CYS A 265 9.10 9.50 -9.66
C CYS A 265 10.19 10.02 -10.60
N SER A 266 11.46 9.93 -10.18
CA SER A 266 12.59 10.40 -10.97
C SER A 266 12.69 9.68 -12.31
N ARG A 267 12.51 8.37 -12.33
CA ARG A 267 12.53 7.57 -13.57
C ARG A 267 11.36 7.91 -14.50
N GLN A 268 10.13 7.99 -13.95
CA GLN A 268 8.92 8.26 -14.72
C GLN A 268 8.90 9.68 -15.32
N THR A 269 9.46 10.65 -14.62
CA THR A 269 9.38 12.07 -14.99
C THR A 269 10.66 12.62 -15.60
N MET A 270 11.77 11.89 -15.48
CA MET A 270 13.13 12.31 -15.85
C MET A 270 13.64 13.54 -15.06
N LEU A 271 13.02 13.82 -13.91
CA LEU A 271 13.44 14.87 -12.98
C LEU A 271 14.41 14.30 -11.92
N SER A 272 15.17 15.17 -11.26
CA SER A 272 15.95 14.74 -10.10
C SER A 272 15.04 14.35 -8.93
N GLU A 273 15.48 13.45 -8.04
CA GLU A 273 14.70 13.08 -6.84
C GLU A 273 14.41 14.30 -5.95
N LYS A 274 15.33 15.27 -5.92
CA LYS A 274 15.14 16.53 -5.19
C LYS A 274 14.00 17.37 -5.79
N ASP A 275 13.93 17.47 -7.11
CA ASP A 275 12.86 18.21 -7.78
C ASP A 275 11.52 17.49 -7.61
N CYS A 276 11.50 16.15 -7.74
CA CYS A 276 10.33 15.33 -7.43
C CYS A 276 9.84 15.56 -6.00
N TYR A 277 10.74 15.53 -5.02
CA TYR A 277 10.42 15.80 -3.62
C TYR A 277 9.80 17.19 -3.44
N ASN A 278 10.39 18.22 -4.04
CA ASN A 278 9.86 19.59 -3.95
C ASN A 278 8.45 19.70 -4.55
N ILE A 279 8.18 19.04 -5.68
CA ILE A 279 6.85 18.99 -6.29
C ILE A 279 5.87 18.27 -5.36
N LEU A 280 6.24 17.12 -4.83
CA LEU A 280 5.38 16.33 -3.95
C LEU A 280 5.02 17.08 -2.67
N MET A 281 5.97 17.78 -2.07
CA MET A 281 5.73 18.59 -0.87
C MET A 281 4.84 19.80 -1.15
N GLY A 282 4.84 20.32 -2.37
CA GLY A 282 3.98 21.44 -2.80
C GLY A 282 2.61 21.02 -3.33
N THR A 283 2.42 19.74 -3.63
CA THR A 283 1.20 19.24 -4.29
C THR A 283 0.15 18.80 -3.27
N SER A 284 -1.09 19.25 -3.46
CA SER A 284 -2.21 18.89 -2.61
C SER A 284 -2.66 17.44 -2.83
N LEU A 285 -3.14 16.78 -1.77
CA LEU A 285 -3.78 15.46 -1.81
C LEU A 285 -2.87 14.30 -2.27
N ILE A 286 -1.54 14.49 -2.18
CA ILE A 286 -0.56 13.40 -2.20
C ILE A 286 -0.08 13.18 -0.78
N MET A 287 -0.10 11.94 -0.33
CA MET A 287 0.21 11.54 1.04
C MET A 287 1.47 10.68 1.05
N TYR A 288 2.23 10.78 2.13
CA TYR A 288 3.39 9.91 2.37
C TYR A 288 3.02 8.86 3.42
N ASP A 289 3.15 7.61 3.06
CA ASP A 289 3.01 6.48 3.97
C ASP A 289 4.39 6.12 4.54
N LYS A 290 4.52 6.21 5.87
CA LYS A 290 5.77 5.94 6.59
C LYS A 290 6.12 4.45 6.62
N ASP A 291 5.11 3.59 6.65
CA ASP A 291 5.31 2.15 6.77
C ASP A 291 5.85 1.56 5.45
N SER A 292 5.27 1.93 4.33
CA SER A 292 5.73 1.53 3.00
C SER A 292 6.82 2.44 2.41
N GLN A 293 7.17 3.55 3.05
CA GLN A 293 8.08 4.58 2.56
C GLN A 293 7.75 5.07 1.14
N SER A 294 6.47 5.17 0.84
CA SER A 294 5.96 5.52 -0.49
C SER A 294 4.95 6.66 -0.45
N TYR A 295 4.73 7.27 -1.59
CA TYR A 295 3.70 8.28 -1.80
C TYR A 295 2.48 7.65 -2.45
N MET A 296 1.31 8.17 -2.12
CA MET A 296 0.03 7.77 -2.71
C MET A 296 -0.89 8.97 -2.92
N PHE A 297 -1.77 8.89 -3.89
CA PHE A 297 -2.85 9.85 -4.05
C PHE A 297 -3.96 9.59 -3.04
N ASN A 298 -4.56 10.66 -2.50
CA ASN A 298 -5.87 10.55 -1.84
C ASN A 298 -6.86 9.89 -2.82
N PRO A 299 -7.72 8.95 -2.40
CA PRO A 299 -8.60 8.20 -3.30
C PRO A 299 -9.50 9.09 -4.17
N VAL A 300 -10.04 10.18 -3.63
CA VAL A 300 -10.85 11.15 -4.39
C VAL A 300 -9.99 11.83 -5.46
N PHE A 301 -8.78 12.25 -5.12
CA PHE A 301 -7.88 12.89 -6.07
C PHE A 301 -7.39 11.92 -7.14
N ARG A 302 -7.14 10.65 -6.76
CA ARG A 302 -6.82 9.59 -7.71
C ARG A 302 -7.93 9.42 -8.76
N HIS A 303 -9.20 9.35 -8.32
CA HIS A 303 -10.35 9.25 -9.22
C HIS A 303 -10.33 10.41 -10.24
N PHE A 304 -10.26 11.63 -9.76
CA PHE A 304 -10.21 12.84 -10.59
C PHE A 304 -9.06 12.80 -11.61
N VAL A 305 -7.82 12.49 -11.17
CA VAL A 305 -6.65 12.49 -12.07
C VAL A 305 -6.73 11.33 -13.08
N THR A 306 -7.26 10.18 -12.67
CA THR A 306 -7.48 9.04 -13.57
C THR A 306 -8.48 9.40 -14.67
N ASP A 307 -9.55 10.12 -14.35
CA ASP A 307 -10.52 10.59 -15.34
C ASP A 307 -9.90 11.61 -16.30
N ILE A 308 -9.08 12.53 -15.81
CA ILE A 308 -8.32 13.44 -16.68
C ILE A 308 -7.40 12.67 -17.61
N LEU A 309 -6.67 11.66 -17.12
CA LEU A 309 -5.79 10.84 -17.95
C LEU A 309 -6.58 10.06 -19.02
N ASN A 310 -7.70 9.44 -18.64
CA ASN A 310 -8.54 8.67 -19.57
C ASN A 310 -9.16 9.52 -20.69
N ASN A 311 -9.27 10.83 -20.49
CA ASN A 311 -9.72 11.79 -21.49
C ASN A 311 -8.58 12.34 -22.38
N LYS A 312 -7.33 11.89 -22.19
CA LYS A 312 -6.21 12.23 -23.08
C LYS A 312 -6.24 11.38 -24.36
N THR A 313 -5.43 11.74 -25.33
CA THR A 313 -5.28 10.94 -26.56
C THR A 313 -4.68 9.56 -26.23
N THR A 314 -5.02 8.57 -27.06
CA THR A 314 -4.52 7.20 -26.90
C THR A 314 -3.00 7.15 -26.84
N ASP A 315 -2.29 7.95 -27.63
CA ASP A 315 -0.83 8.01 -27.65
C ASP A 315 -0.26 8.52 -26.32
N VAL A 316 -0.89 9.51 -25.69
CA VAL A 316 -0.46 10.03 -24.39
C VAL A 316 -0.65 8.98 -23.30
N ILE A 317 -1.81 8.32 -23.28
CA ILE A 317 -2.09 7.24 -22.31
C ILE A 317 -1.11 6.09 -22.52
N TYR A 318 -0.87 5.69 -23.77
CA TYR A 318 0.06 4.62 -24.12
C TYR A 318 1.47 4.93 -23.61
N ASN A 319 2.02 6.12 -23.94
CA ASN A 319 3.38 6.49 -23.54
C ASN A 319 3.54 6.57 -22.01
N ILE A 320 2.60 7.20 -21.31
CA ILE A 320 2.64 7.29 -19.83
C ILE A 320 2.59 5.88 -19.20
N THR A 321 1.75 5.00 -19.74
CA THR A 321 1.59 3.64 -19.25
C THR A 321 2.82 2.79 -19.54
N LEU A 322 3.43 2.93 -20.71
CA LEU A 322 4.66 2.23 -21.10
C LEU A 322 5.84 2.66 -20.21
N ASP A 323 6.01 3.96 -19.99
CA ASP A 323 7.06 4.49 -19.12
C ASP A 323 6.90 3.97 -17.68
N ALA A 324 5.64 3.90 -17.19
CA ALA A 324 5.36 3.36 -15.87
C ALA A 324 5.64 1.85 -15.78
N ALA A 325 5.28 1.07 -16.80
CA ALA A 325 5.61 -0.35 -16.88
C ALA A 325 7.13 -0.59 -16.86
N ASN A 326 7.88 0.20 -17.64
CA ASN A 326 9.34 0.18 -17.64
C ASN A 326 9.94 0.57 -16.27
N THR A 327 9.33 1.54 -15.60
CA THR A 327 9.74 2.00 -14.27
C THR A 327 9.52 0.91 -13.21
N TYR A 328 8.38 0.22 -13.25
CA TYR A 328 8.11 -0.92 -12.39
C TYR A 328 9.07 -2.10 -12.65
N LYS A 329 9.29 -2.45 -13.94
CA LYS A 329 10.26 -3.50 -14.34
C LYS A 329 11.66 -3.20 -13.81
N ALA A 330 12.12 -1.96 -13.94
CA ALA A 330 13.43 -1.51 -13.43
C ALA A 330 13.53 -1.48 -11.90
N SER A 331 12.41 -1.51 -11.19
CA SER A 331 12.30 -1.58 -9.73
C SER A 331 12.02 -3.02 -9.24
N HIS A 332 12.08 -4.02 -10.11
CA HIS A 332 11.72 -5.43 -9.84
C HIS A 332 10.28 -5.65 -9.38
N ASN A 333 9.38 -4.72 -9.67
CA ASN A 333 7.94 -4.85 -9.42
C ASN A 333 7.26 -5.45 -10.66
N TYR A 334 7.57 -6.70 -10.95
CA TYR A 334 7.19 -7.34 -12.22
C TYR A 334 5.69 -7.48 -12.42
N TYR A 335 4.92 -7.66 -11.35
CA TYR A 335 3.47 -7.77 -11.46
C TYR A 335 2.82 -6.50 -12.01
N GLU A 336 3.11 -5.38 -11.39
CA GLU A 336 2.61 -4.08 -11.84
C GLU A 336 3.07 -3.79 -13.27
N ALA A 337 4.32 -4.16 -13.60
CA ALA A 337 4.84 -4.02 -14.95
C ALA A 337 4.03 -4.88 -15.96
N ILE A 338 3.82 -6.17 -15.66
CA ILE A 338 3.05 -7.11 -16.49
C ILE A 338 1.62 -6.62 -16.68
N ALA A 339 0.96 -6.16 -15.61
CA ALA A 339 -0.40 -5.63 -15.69
C ALA A 339 -0.50 -4.41 -16.61
N LEU A 340 0.47 -3.51 -16.56
CA LEU A 340 0.50 -2.33 -17.42
C LEU A 340 0.86 -2.68 -18.88
N TYR A 341 1.82 -3.56 -19.12
CA TYR A 341 2.14 -4.05 -20.46
C TYR A 341 0.95 -4.74 -21.11
N SER A 342 0.24 -5.63 -20.38
CA SER A 342 -0.98 -6.28 -20.87
C SER A 342 -2.06 -5.25 -21.25
N ARG A 343 -2.27 -4.23 -20.40
CA ARG A 343 -3.24 -3.16 -20.62
C ARG A 343 -3.02 -2.40 -21.94
N ILE A 344 -1.77 -2.25 -22.37
CA ILE A 344 -1.41 -1.56 -23.62
C ILE A 344 -1.07 -2.50 -24.78
N GLY A 345 -1.27 -3.81 -24.59
CA GLY A 345 -1.00 -4.82 -25.63
C GLY A 345 0.48 -5.04 -25.93
N HIS A 346 1.38 -4.72 -24.99
CA HIS A 346 2.83 -4.79 -25.17
C HIS A 346 3.38 -6.15 -24.68
N TYR A 347 2.88 -7.23 -25.29
CA TYR A 347 3.13 -8.61 -24.85
C TYR A 347 4.58 -9.07 -25.03
N GLN A 348 5.35 -8.48 -25.96
CA GLN A 348 6.74 -8.85 -26.18
C GLN A 348 7.58 -8.69 -24.90
N GLU A 349 7.47 -7.55 -24.24
CA GLU A 349 8.19 -7.28 -22.98
C GLU A 349 7.78 -8.19 -21.84
N ILE A 350 6.54 -8.69 -21.86
CA ILE A 350 6.10 -9.69 -20.87
C ILE A 350 6.81 -11.01 -21.13
N TYR A 351 6.82 -11.49 -22.37
CA TYR A 351 7.43 -12.76 -22.71
C TYR A 351 8.97 -12.72 -22.68
N ASP A 352 9.58 -11.55 -22.85
CA ASP A 352 11.01 -11.34 -22.71
C ASP A 352 11.46 -11.07 -21.26
N SER A 353 10.52 -11.07 -20.29
CA SER A 353 10.88 -10.87 -18.89
C SER A 353 11.33 -12.18 -18.24
N ASP A 354 12.41 -12.07 -17.44
CA ASP A 354 12.95 -13.19 -16.65
C ASP A 354 12.30 -13.18 -15.26
N VAL A 355 11.03 -13.62 -15.20
CA VAL A 355 10.24 -13.69 -13.97
C VAL A 355 9.99 -15.15 -13.63
N SER A 356 10.36 -15.53 -12.42
CA SER A 356 10.18 -16.91 -11.96
C SER A 356 8.70 -17.24 -11.72
N VAL A 357 8.38 -18.54 -11.74
CA VAL A 357 7.06 -19.04 -11.38
C VAL A 357 6.69 -18.65 -9.93
N GLU A 358 7.67 -18.57 -9.05
CA GLU A 358 7.48 -18.17 -7.65
C GLU A 358 7.02 -16.72 -7.52
N GLU A 359 7.68 -15.82 -8.23
CA GLU A 359 7.27 -14.40 -8.30
C GLU A 359 5.88 -14.26 -8.92
N LEU A 360 5.56 -15.02 -9.95
CA LEU A 360 4.23 -15.01 -10.56
C LEU A 360 3.16 -15.60 -9.64
N TYR A 361 3.48 -16.58 -8.80
CA TYR A 361 2.51 -17.21 -7.90
C TYR A 361 1.96 -16.26 -6.86
N GLU A 362 2.77 -15.36 -6.34
CA GLU A 362 2.29 -14.33 -5.40
C GLU A 362 1.16 -13.47 -6.02
N TYR A 363 1.11 -13.39 -7.32
CA TYR A 363 0.08 -12.66 -8.08
C TYR A 363 -1.16 -13.49 -8.35
N VAL A 364 -1.01 -14.82 -8.47
CA VAL A 364 -2.14 -15.75 -8.57
C VAL A 364 -3.04 -15.63 -7.35
N ILE A 365 -2.46 -15.50 -6.17
CA ILE A 365 -3.18 -15.31 -4.90
C ILE A 365 -4.02 -14.00 -4.91
N LYS A 366 -3.61 -12.98 -5.66
CA LYS A 366 -4.30 -11.68 -5.77
C LYS A 366 -5.47 -11.67 -6.77
N SER A 367 -5.85 -12.83 -7.32
CA SER A 367 -7.04 -13.00 -8.18
C SER A 367 -7.03 -12.20 -9.50
N ASN A 368 -5.91 -12.18 -10.23
CA ASN A 368 -5.80 -11.49 -11.53
C ASN A 368 -5.84 -12.44 -12.73
N LYS A 369 -6.73 -13.41 -12.68
CA LYS A 369 -6.92 -14.44 -13.72
C LYS A 369 -7.03 -13.85 -15.13
N ASP A 370 -7.80 -12.78 -15.30
CA ASP A 370 -8.09 -12.19 -16.60
C ASP A 370 -6.84 -11.65 -17.30
N ILE A 371 -5.89 -11.08 -16.55
CA ILE A 371 -4.61 -10.60 -17.09
C ILE A 371 -3.81 -11.77 -17.66
N PHE A 372 -3.69 -12.86 -16.91
CA PHE A 372 -2.92 -14.03 -17.37
C PHE A 372 -3.61 -14.77 -18.51
N LEU A 373 -4.96 -14.82 -18.55
CA LEU A 373 -5.71 -15.33 -19.70
C LEU A 373 -5.47 -14.48 -20.94
N ASP A 374 -5.46 -13.17 -20.80
CA ASP A 374 -5.15 -12.23 -21.88
C ASP A 374 -3.74 -12.48 -22.43
N ILE A 375 -2.73 -12.56 -21.56
CA ILE A 375 -1.34 -12.84 -21.94
C ILE A 375 -1.23 -14.20 -22.64
N ALA A 376 -1.84 -15.26 -22.08
CA ALA A 376 -1.81 -16.60 -22.68
C ALA A 376 -2.45 -16.63 -24.08
N ASN A 377 -3.53 -15.89 -24.28
CA ASN A 377 -4.21 -15.78 -25.57
C ASN A 377 -3.40 -15.02 -26.64
N HIS A 378 -2.50 -14.13 -26.22
CA HIS A 378 -1.64 -13.36 -27.10
C HIS A 378 -0.25 -13.97 -27.34
N TYR A 379 -0.02 -15.21 -26.90
CA TYR A 379 1.23 -15.96 -27.16
C TYR A 379 1.63 -15.97 -28.67
N TRP A 380 0.64 -15.92 -29.58
CA TRP A 380 0.87 -15.92 -31.02
C TRP A 380 1.46 -14.64 -31.59
N SER A 381 1.27 -13.53 -30.92
CA SER A 381 1.65 -12.19 -31.38
C SER A 381 3.10 -11.83 -31.13
N VAL A 382 3.85 -12.69 -30.40
CA VAL A 382 5.22 -12.38 -29.95
C VAL A 382 6.26 -13.21 -30.69
N GLU A 383 7.45 -12.62 -30.89
CA GLU A 383 8.63 -13.31 -31.38
C GLU A 383 9.30 -14.11 -30.26
N LYS A 384 9.73 -15.35 -30.53
CA LYS A 384 10.14 -16.29 -29.49
C LYS A 384 11.61 -16.70 -29.55
N LYS A 385 12.43 -16.08 -30.30
CA LYS A 385 13.87 -16.31 -30.61
C LYS A 385 14.68 -16.95 -29.46
N GLY A 386 14.39 -18.20 -29.11
CA GLY A 386 15.10 -18.96 -28.07
C GLY A 386 14.64 -18.67 -26.62
N HIS A 387 13.59 -17.86 -26.40
CA HIS A 387 13.09 -17.48 -25.09
C HIS A 387 11.66 -18.01 -24.85
N TYR A 388 11.55 -19.09 -24.07
CA TYR A 388 10.26 -19.73 -23.76
C TYR A 388 9.96 -19.78 -22.26
N ASP A 389 10.84 -19.24 -21.40
CA ASP A 389 10.75 -19.34 -19.96
C ASP A 389 9.41 -18.79 -19.45
N MET A 390 9.05 -17.57 -19.84
CA MET A 390 7.80 -16.94 -19.43
C MET A 390 6.57 -17.70 -19.96
N ALA A 391 6.63 -18.22 -21.19
CA ALA A 391 5.53 -19.01 -21.76
C ALA A 391 5.30 -20.33 -20.99
N VAL A 392 6.38 -20.99 -20.59
CA VAL A 392 6.34 -22.18 -19.73
C VAL A 392 5.74 -21.82 -18.36
N ASN A 393 6.18 -20.71 -17.75
CA ASN A 393 5.68 -20.25 -16.48
C ASN A 393 4.17 -19.90 -16.55
N ILE A 394 3.72 -19.21 -17.59
CA ILE A 394 2.30 -18.91 -17.82
C ILE A 394 1.47 -20.18 -17.99
N SER A 395 2.01 -21.21 -18.65
CA SER A 395 1.32 -22.50 -18.77
C SER A 395 1.02 -23.13 -17.42
N PHE A 396 1.94 -23.01 -16.46
CA PHE A 396 1.75 -23.47 -15.09
C PHE A 396 0.75 -22.59 -14.33
N ILE A 397 0.82 -21.28 -14.51
CA ILE A 397 -0.15 -20.33 -13.93
C ILE A 397 -1.58 -20.61 -14.41
N MET A 398 -1.75 -20.97 -15.69
CA MET A 398 -3.08 -21.35 -16.21
C MET A 398 -3.61 -22.60 -15.51
N PHE A 399 -2.76 -23.58 -15.22
CA PHE A 399 -3.15 -24.73 -14.41
C PHE A 399 -3.62 -24.30 -13.01
N LEU A 400 -2.87 -23.42 -12.33
CA LEU A 400 -3.23 -22.94 -10.99
C LEU A 400 -4.58 -22.20 -10.95
N TYR A 401 -4.96 -21.52 -12.01
CA TYR A 401 -6.28 -20.91 -12.18
C TYR A 401 -7.37 -21.90 -12.62
N ASN A 402 -7.06 -23.20 -12.69
CA ASN A 402 -7.94 -24.26 -13.20
C ASN A 402 -8.34 -24.08 -14.68
N GLU A 403 -7.54 -23.34 -15.46
CA GLU A 403 -7.71 -23.15 -16.90
C GLU A 403 -6.99 -24.24 -17.70
N LYS A 404 -7.36 -25.51 -17.44
CA LYS A 404 -6.68 -26.69 -18.00
C LYS A 404 -6.65 -26.71 -19.52
N LEU A 405 -7.70 -26.26 -20.20
CA LEU A 405 -7.77 -26.23 -21.67
C LEU A 405 -6.79 -25.20 -22.25
N THR A 406 -6.72 -24.03 -21.65
CA THR A 406 -5.78 -22.98 -22.04
C THR A 406 -4.34 -23.43 -21.79
N ALA A 407 -4.04 -24.04 -20.64
CA ALA A 407 -2.75 -24.62 -20.32
C ALA A 407 -2.33 -25.68 -21.35
N ALA A 408 -3.20 -26.66 -21.64
CA ALA A 408 -2.92 -27.73 -22.60
C ALA A 408 -2.66 -27.18 -24.01
N LYS A 409 -3.44 -26.19 -24.46
CA LYS A 409 -3.24 -25.52 -25.75
C LYS A 409 -1.91 -24.79 -25.80
N LEU A 410 -1.57 -24.07 -24.75
CA LEU A 410 -0.32 -23.32 -24.68
C LEU A 410 0.89 -24.27 -24.66
N ILE A 411 0.85 -25.35 -23.87
CA ILE A 411 1.87 -26.41 -23.83
C ILE A 411 2.11 -27.00 -25.23
N SER A 412 1.03 -27.34 -25.96
CA SER A 412 1.13 -27.89 -27.32
C SER A 412 1.81 -26.91 -28.26
N ASN A 413 1.40 -25.63 -28.21
CA ASN A 413 1.95 -24.58 -29.08
C ASN A 413 3.44 -24.32 -28.80
N ILE A 414 3.82 -24.22 -27.53
CA ILE A 414 5.22 -24.04 -27.13
C ILE A 414 6.06 -25.26 -27.60
N SER A 415 5.55 -26.49 -27.41
CA SER A 415 6.25 -27.70 -27.87
C SER A 415 6.48 -27.70 -29.37
N ASP A 416 5.51 -27.22 -30.17
CA ASP A 416 5.64 -27.17 -31.62
C ASP A 416 6.59 -26.07 -32.10
N ASP A 417 6.64 -24.93 -31.38
CA ASP A 417 7.56 -23.83 -31.66
C ASP A 417 9.00 -24.22 -31.29
N ILE A 418 9.22 -24.85 -30.14
CA ILE A 418 10.55 -25.37 -29.72
C ILE A 418 11.16 -26.33 -30.75
N LYS A 419 10.34 -27.21 -31.35
CA LYS A 419 10.81 -28.15 -32.39
C LYS A 419 11.30 -27.46 -33.66
N LYS A 420 10.77 -26.25 -33.95
CA LYS A 420 11.07 -25.48 -35.17
C LYS A 420 12.14 -24.42 -34.95
N ASP A 421 12.42 -24.07 -33.70
CA ASP A 421 13.33 -22.99 -33.35
C ASP A 421 14.80 -23.44 -33.46
N CYS A 422 15.48 -22.90 -34.48
CA CYS A 422 16.89 -23.19 -34.74
C CYS A 422 17.87 -22.43 -33.83
N HIS A 423 17.39 -21.51 -32.98
CA HIS A 423 18.21 -20.74 -32.04
C HIS A 423 18.47 -21.51 -30.74
N LEU A 424 17.69 -22.56 -30.46
CA LEU A 424 17.83 -23.38 -29.26
C LEU A 424 18.97 -24.39 -29.37
N SER A 425 19.76 -24.47 -28.30
CA SER A 425 20.68 -25.58 -28.12
C SER A 425 19.92 -26.88 -27.80
N LYS A 426 20.55 -28.02 -28.01
CA LYS A 426 19.96 -29.32 -27.65
C LYS A 426 19.61 -29.41 -26.16
N GLU A 427 20.43 -28.82 -25.29
CA GLU A 427 20.20 -28.78 -23.85
C GLU A 427 18.94 -27.95 -23.51
N GLN A 428 18.78 -26.79 -24.10
CA GLN A 428 17.58 -25.95 -23.92
C GLN A 428 16.30 -26.65 -24.40
N VAL A 429 16.37 -27.33 -25.55
CA VAL A 429 15.22 -28.12 -26.04
C VAL A 429 14.85 -29.22 -25.06
N MET A 430 15.86 -29.91 -24.46
CA MET A 430 15.61 -30.93 -23.44
C MET A 430 15.00 -30.30 -22.17
N ASP A 431 15.53 -29.18 -21.68
CA ASP A 431 15.07 -28.53 -20.49
C ASP A 431 13.61 -28.05 -20.64
N TYR A 432 13.25 -27.39 -21.75
CA TYR A 432 11.88 -26.98 -22.03
C TYR A 432 10.91 -28.15 -22.18
N ASN A 433 11.30 -29.20 -22.90
CA ASN A 433 10.46 -30.39 -23.05
C ASN A 433 10.25 -31.10 -21.71
N ALA A 434 11.24 -31.13 -20.84
CA ALA A 434 11.12 -31.68 -19.49
C ALA A 434 10.14 -30.81 -18.65
N ALA A 435 10.25 -29.48 -18.70
CA ALA A 435 9.36 -28.58 -18.02
C ALA A 435 7.90 -28.68 -18.50
N LEU A 436 7.67 -28.71 -19.81
CA LEU A 436 6.33 -28.89 -20.38
C LEU A 436 5.72 -30.26 -20.03
N THR A 437 6.56 -31.35 -20.02
CA THR A 437 6.11 -32.69 -19.61
C THR A 437 5.70 -32.70 -18.12
N TYR A 438 6.47 -32.00 -17.28
CA TYR A 438 6.16 -31.83 -15.87
C TYR A 438 4.82 -31.09 -15.67
N ILE A 439 4.61 -29.95 -16.34
CA ILE A 439 3.36 -29.18 -16.24
C ILE A 439 2.19 -30.03 -16.77
N ASN A 440 2.39 -30.78 -17.83
CA ASN A 440 1.37 -31.67 -18.39
C ASN A 440 0.92 -32.74 -17.39
N ALA A 441 1.80 -33.20 -16.48
CA ALA A 441 1.42 -34.13 -15.41
C ALA A 441 0.30 -33.56 -14.51
N PHE A 442 0.28 -32.24 -14.28
CA PHE A 442 -0.72 -31.59 -13.45
C PHE A 442 -2.07 -31.42 -14.14
N LEU A 443 -2.16 -31.59 -15.46
CA LEU A 443 -3.47 -31.65 -16.15
C LEU A 443 -4.28 -32.88 -15.73
N ASP A 444 -3.59 -33.96 -15.31
CA ASP A 444 -4.12 -35.18 -14.71
C ASP A 444 -4.11 -35.11 -13.16
N TYR A 445 -4.25 -33.91 -12.57
CA TYR A 445 -4.17 -33.71 -11.12
C TYR A 445 -5.07 -34.67 -10.34
N ASN A 446 -4.52 -35.26 -9.27
CA ASN A 446 -5.07 -36.33 -8.44
C ASN A 446 -5.12 -37.73 -9.06
N ASP A 447 -4.71 -37.92 -10.32
CA ASP A 447 -4.42 -39.26 -10.85
C ASP A 447 -2.91 -39.56 -10.73
N PHE A 448 -2.48 -39.97 -9.53
CA PHE A 448 -1.06 -40.17 -9.23
C PHE A 448 -0.38 -41.20 -10.14
N THR A 449 -1.13 -42.16 -10.67
CA THR A 449 -0.60 -43.14 -11.63
C THR A 449 -0.21 -42.47 -12.95
N LYS A 450 -1.08 -41.60 -13.48
CA LYS A 450 -0.78 -40.84 -14.69
C LYS A 450 0.29 -39.79 -14.44
N MET A 451 0.20 -39.07 -13.31
CA MET A 451 1.22 -38.09 -12.92
C MET A 451 2.60 -38.75 -12.81
N ASN A 452 2.70 -39.91 -12.14
CA ASN A 452 3.95 -40.66 -11.99
C ASN A 452 4.53 -41.07 -13.34
N ALA A 453 3.70 -41.55 -14.27
CA ALA A 453 4.13 -41.88 -15.62
C ALA A 453 4.75 -40.69 -16.37
N GLN A 454 4.25 -39.48 -16.15
CA GLN A 454 4.84 -38.24 -16.70
C GLN A 454 6.16 -37.89 -15.98
N PHE A 455 6.23 -38.01 -14.65
CA PHE A 455 7.45 -37.72 -13.89
C PHE A 455 8.60 -38.68 -14.26
N ILE A 456 8.28 -39.94 -14.55
CA ILE A 456 9.26 -40.90 -15.10
C ILE A 456 9.79 -40.40 -16.45
N LYS A 457 8.91 -39.96 -17.36
CA LYS A 457 9.35 -39.40 -18.66
C LYS A 457 10.23 -38.16 -18.48
N VAL A 458 9.90 -37.27 -17.52
CA VAL A 458 10.76 -36.12 -17.20
C VAL A 458 12.15 -36.59 -16.78
N ALA A 459 12.21 -37.61 -15.91
CA ALA A 459 13.45 -38.17 -15.41
C ALA A 459 14.27 -38.89 -16.51
N ASP A 460 13.63 -39.34 -17.59
CA ASP A 460 14.31 -39.90 -18.78
C ASP A 460 14.81 -38.80 -19.73
N ILE A 461 14.16 -37.62 -19.75
CA ILE A 461 14.57 -36.48 -20.58
C ILE A 461 15.77 -35.76 -19.95
N THR A 462 15.75 -35.55 -18.62
CA THR A 462 16.82 -34.81 -17.94
C THR A 462 17.27 -35.50 -16.65
N ASN A 463 18.60 -35.48 -16.43
CA ASN A 463 19.19 -35.93 -15.15
C ASN A 463 19.36 -34.82 -14.13
N LYS A 464 18.98 -33.57 -14.47
CA LYS A 464 19.07 -32.40 -13.61
C LYS A 464 17.68 -32.05 -13.07
N PRO A 465 17.60 -31.44 -11.89
CA PRO A 465 16.34 -30.83 -11.42
C PRO A 465 15.86 -29.76 -12.40
N LEU A 466 14.54 -29.67 -12.55
CA LEU A 466 13.92 -28.69 -13.44
C LEU A 466 14.15 -27.26 -12.93
N LYS A 467 14.52 -26.35 -13.83
CA LYS A 467 14.73 -24.92 -13.52
C LYS A 467 13.43 -24.16 -13.27
N HIS A 468 12.35 -24.57 -13.95
CA HIS A 468 11.04 -23.92 -13.92
C HIS A 468 10.14 -24.41 -12.77
N ILE A 469 10.71 -25.03 -11.76
CA ILE A 469 9.98 -25.45 -10.56
C ILE A 469 10.39 -24.53 -9.42
N ALA A 470 9.39 -23.95 -8.81
CA ALA A 470 9.53 -23.18 -7.62
C ALA A 470 10.08 -24.03 -6.46
N GLY A 471 11.35 -23.87 -6.12
CA GLY A 471 11.95 -24.58 -4.98
C GLY A 471 11.36 -24.18 -3.63
N HIS A 472 10.68 -23.03 -3.59
CA HIS A 472 10.02 -22.47 -2.42
C HIS A 472 8.49 -22.44 -2.55
N PHE A 473 7.95 -22.99 -3.62
CA PHE A 473 6.50 -23.06 -3.85
C PHE A 473 5.83 -23.88 -2.73
N PRO A 474 4.72 -23.43 -2.12
CA PRO A 474 4.09 -24.18 -1.06
C PRO A 474 3.47 -25.45 -1.62
N PHE A 475 3.99 -26.60 -1.21
CA PHE A 475 3.48 -27.90 -1.66
C PHE A 475 1.98 -28.07 -1.35
N SER A 476 1.52 -27.54 -0.24
CA SER A 476 0.14 -27.70 0.25
C SER A 476 -0.78 -26.53 -0.06
N PHE A 477 -0.40 -25.56 -0.86
CA PHE A 477 -1.26 -24.42 -1.26
C PHE A 477 -2.02 -23.76 -0.08
N GLU A 478 -1.35 -23.49 1.03
CA GLU A 478 -1.93 -22.95 2.28
C GLU A 478 -2.86 -23.92 3.04
N CYS A 479 -3.13 -25.12 2.53
CA CYS A 479 -3.97 -26.10 3.20
C CYS A 479 -3.15 -26.95 4.19
N PRO A 480 -3.53 -27.05 5.46
CA PRO A 480 -2.84 -27.91 6.43
C PRO A 480 -3.10 -29.41 6.25
N SER A 481 -4.04 -29.79 5.40
CA SER A 481 -4.44 -31.18 5.15
C SER A 481 -4.01 -31.64 3.77
N VAL A 482 -3.04 -32.50 3.69
CA VAL A 482 -2.61 -33.17 2.44
C VAL A 482 -3.70 -34.10 1.92
N MET A 483 -4.40 -34.77 2.83
CA MET A 483 -5.53 -35.63 2.48
C MET A 483 -6.65 -34.84 1.80
N SER A 484 -7.01 -33.67 2.30
CA SER A 484 -8.06 -32.83 1.71
C SER A 484 -7.71 -32.34 0.30
N ILE A 485 -6.42 -32.14 0.02
CA ILE A 485 -5.96 -31.72 -1.31
C ILE A 485 -6.02 -32.85 -2.31
N TYR A 486 -5.64 -34.07 -1.91
CA TYR A 486 -5.34 -35.17 -2.82
C TYR A 486 -6.38 -36.31 -2.83
N HIS A 487 -7.29 -36.36 -1.88
CA HIS A 487 -8.39 -37.33 -1.92
C HIS A 487 -9.44 -36.95 -2.96
N SER A 488 -9.66 -37.80 -3.95
CA SER A 488 -10.49 -37.49 -5.12
C SER A 488 -11.81 -38.22 -5.12
N SER A 489 -11.92 -39.38 -4.51
CA SER A 489 -13.15 -40.22 -4.56
C SER A 489 -13.36 -41.09 -3.33
N PRO A 490 -14.62 -41.21 -2.84
CA PRO A 490 -14.93 -42.03 -1.69
C PRO A 490 -14.47 -43.49 -1.89
N GLY A 491 -13.78 -44.03 -0.89
CA GLY A 491 -13.26 -45.41 -0.89
C GLY A 491 -11.91 -45.61 -1.60
N ALA A 492 -11.35 -44.56 -2.24
CA ALA A 492 -10.08 -44.67 -2.94
C ALA A 492 -8.86 -44.31 -2.05
N LEU A 493 -9.08 -43.90 -0.81
CA LEU A 493 -8.03 -43.30 0.05
C LEU A 493 -6.77 -44.18 0.23
N ASP A 494 -6.92 -45.49 0.42
CA ASP A 494 -5.79 -46.41 0.57
C ASP A 494 -4.98 -46.52 -0.74
N TYR A 495 -5.68 -46.62 -1.86
CA TYR A 495 -5.07 -46.64 -3.17
C TYR A 495 -4.35 -45.32 -3.47
N GLU A 496 -5.01 -44.19 -3.20
CA GLU A 496 -4.43 -42.86 -3.42
C GLU A 496 -3.19 -42.62 -2.56
N THR A 497 -3.23 -43.05 -1.28
CA THR A 497 -2.07 -42.97 -0.38
C THR A 497 -0.90 -43.79 -0.90
N TYR A 498 -1.16 -45.02 -1.37
CA TYR A 498 -0.12 -45.88 -1.98
C TYR A 498 0.40 -45.27 -3.28
N ALA A 499 -0.45 -44.86 -4.19
CA ALA A 499 -0.05 -44.25 -5.46
C ALA A 499 0.74 -42.95 -5.27
N LEU A 500 0.42 -42.17 -4.25
CA LEU A 500 1.17 -40.97 -3.87
C LEU A 500 2.57 -41.32 -3.36
N GLU A 501 2.72 -42.37 -2.54
CA GLU A 501 4.02 -42.84 -2.03
C GLU A 501 4.92 -43.31 -3.18
N GLU A 502 4.38 -44.05 -4.15
CA GLU A 502 5.10 -44.47 -5.37
C GLU A 502 5.51 -43.26 -6.24
N CYS A 503 4.63 -42.27 -6.37
CA CYS A 503 4.88 -41.04 -7.13
C CYS A 503 5.98 -40.18 -6.50
N ALA A 504 6.05 -40.12 -5.18
CA ALA A 504 6.91 -39.21 -4.41
C ALA A 504 8.38 -39.31 -4.78
N SER A 505 8.91 -40.53 -4.96
CA SER A 505 10.33 -40.72 -5.24
C SER A 505 10.77 -40.12 -6.60
N ASN A 506 9.94 -40.26 -7.64
CA ASN A 506 10.18 -39.67 -8.95
C ASN A 506 10.01 -38.15 -8.92
N TYR A 507 9.00 -37.69 -8.21
CA TYR A 507 8.77 -36.27 -7.99
C TYR A 507 9.96 -35.60 -7.30
N TYR A 508 10.47 -36.15 -6.21
CA TYR A 508 11.64 -35.60 -5.50
C TYR A 508 12.91 -35.56 -6.37
N ARG A 509 13.09 -36.54 -7.22
CA ARG A 509 14.25 -36.62 -8.12
C ARG A 509 14.25 -35.43 -9.11
N ILE A 510 13.11 -35.10 -9.69
CA ILE A 510 12.98 -34.06 -10.72
C ILE A 510 12.83 -32.65 -10.14
N THR A 511 12.44 -32.52 -8.85
CA THR A 511 12.15 -31.25 -8.18
C THR A 511 13.18 -30.86 -7.13
N ASN A 512 14.34 -31.52 -7.09
CA ASN A 512 15.35 -31.33 -6.05
C ASN A 512 14.79 -31.49 -4.60
N GLY A 513 13.81 -32.38 -4.43
CA GLY A 513 13.21 -32.69 -3.13
C GLY A 513 12.15 -31.72 -2.66
N HIS A 514 11.55 -30.93 -3.56
CA HIS A 514 10.40 -30.10 -3.23
C HIS A 514 9.28 -30.93 -2.61
N GLY A 515 8.66 -30.43 -1.53
CA GLY A 515 7.57 -31.12 -0.80
C GLY A 515 8.02 -32.38 -0.05
N LYS A 516 9.31 -32.63 0.13
CA LYS A 516 9.81 -33.87 0.72
C LYS A 516 9.19 -34.12 2.10
N GLY A 517 8.54 -35.28 2.24
CA GLY A 517 7.81 -35.66 3.44
C GLY A 517 6.28 -35.68 3.29
N PHE A 518 5.76 -35.17 2.16
CA PHE A 518 4.30 -35.10 1.95
C PHE A 518 3.61 -36.48 1.94
N GLU A 519 4.28 -37.52 1.46
CA GLU A 519 3.75 -38.90 1.46
C GLU A 519 3.63 -39.44 2.87
N ALA A 520 4.60 -39.15 3.72
CA ALA A 520 4.56 -39.54 5.14
C ALA A 520 3.46 -38.75 5.87
N LEU A 521 3.31 -37.47 5.55
CA LEU A 521 2.30 -36.59 6.13
C LEU A 521 0.88 -37.04 5.76
N MET A 522 0.61 -37.32 4.48
CA MET A 522 -0.70 -37.82 4.07
C MET A 522 -1.06 -39.14 4.79
N LYS A 523 -0.12 -40.06 4.88
CA LYS A 523 -0.33 -41.33 5.58
C LYS A 523 -0.54 -41.12 7.07
N ALA A 524 0.19 -40.19 7.69
CA ALA A 524 -0.03 -39.82 9.08
C ALA A 524 -1.44 -39.28 9.34
N GLU A 525 -1.93 -38.41 8.45
CA GLU A 525 -3.26 -37.83 8.54
C GLU A 525 -4.36 -38.91 8.41
N VAL A 526 -4.19 -39.84 7.46
CA VAL A 526 -5.09 -40.98 7.29
C VAL A 526 -5.14 -41.84 8.55
N LEU A 527 -3.98 -42.20 9.13
CA LEU A 527 -3.90 -43.03 10.33
C LEU A 527 -4.48 -42.29 11.55
N TYR A 528 -4.22 -40.99 11.70
CA TYR A 528 -4.81 -40.17 12.75
C TYR A 528 -6.36 -40.22 12.68
N ASN A 529 -6.93 -40.01 11.51
CA ASN A 529 -8.39 -40.07 11.30
C ASN A 529 -8.99 -41.47 11.52
N ARG A 530 -8.18 -42.54 11.44
CA ARG A 530 -8.57 -43.92 11.75
C ARG A 530 -8.39 -44.28 13.23
N GLY A 531 -7.80 -43.40 14.03
CA GLY A 531 -7.53 -43.62 15.45
C GLY A 531 -6.24 -44.40 15.72
N GLU A 532 -5.39 -44.62 14.70
CA GLU A 532 -4.09 -45.30 14.82
C GLU A 532 -3.01 -44.27 15.22
N ILE A 533 -3.16 -43.76 16.46
CA ILE A 533 -2.47 -42.55 16.94
C ILE A 533 -0.95 -42.72 16.98
N GLU A 534 -0.43 -43.85 17.53
CA GLU A 534 1.01 -44.08 17.63
C GLU A 534 1.67 -44.17 16.23
N SER A 535 1.01 -44.85 15.30
CA SER A 535 1.48 -44.96 13.92
C SER A 535 1.49 -43.60 13.22
N ALA A 536 0.45 -42.79 13.44
CA ALA A 536 0.35 -41.42 12.91
C ALA A 536 1.49 -40.53 13.44
N GLU A 537 1.77 -40.58 14.74
CA GLU A 537 2.84 -39.83 15.38
C GLU A 537 4.21 -40.15 14.79
N ILE A 538 4.54 -41.44 14.63
CA ILE A 538 5.80 -41.89 14.02
C ILE A 538 5.95 -41.30 12.61
N LEU A 539 4.88 -41.30 11.81
CA LEU A 539 4.92 -40.73 10.46
C LEU A 539 5.01 -39.19 10.45
N CYS A 540 4.41 -38.53 11.42
CA CYS A 540 4.61 -37.07 11.58
C CYS A 540 6.08 -36.75 11.87
N HIS A 541 6.73 -37.49 12.79
CA HIS A 541 8.16 -37.32 13.03
C HIS A 541 9.00 -37.59 11.79
N LYS A 542 8.64 -38.61 10.98
CA LYS A 542 9.30 -38.87 9.71
C LYS A 542 9.15 -37.69 8.75
N ALA A 543 7.93 -37.13 8.63
CA ALA A 543 7.66 -35.97 7.79
C ALA A 543 8.46 -34.74 8.24
N LEU A 544 8.47 -34.43 9.54
CA LEU A 544 9.26 -33.36 10.12
C LEU A 544 10.76 -33.50 9.83
N TYR A 545 11.32 -34.69 10.05
CA TYR A 545 12.72 -34.96 9.74
C TYR A 545 13.05 -34.79 8.24
N MET A 546 12.14 -35.18 7.36
CA MET A 546 12.32 -35.05 5.91
C MET A 546 12.18 -33.60 5.43
N ALA A 547 11.36 -32.80 6.09
CA ALA A 547 11.13 -31.39 5.80
C ALA A 547 12.24 -30.48 6.35
N ASP A 548 12.87 -30.89 7.45
CA ASP A 548 13.90 -30.12 8.13
C ASP A 548 15.15 -29.92 7.24
N GLY A 549 15.76 -28.74 7.36
CA GLY A 549 16.94 -28.36 6.57
C GLY A 549 16.69 -28.13 5.06
N ARG A 550 15.43 -28.14 4.60
CA ARG A 550 15.06 -27.95 3.17
C ARG A 550 14.05 -26.84 2.93
N ASN A 551 13.74 -26.03 3.94
CA ASN A 551 12.76 -24.94 3.90
C ASN A 551 11.34 -25.40 3.45
N GLN A 552 10.97 -26.66 3.73
CA GLN A 552 9.65 -27.20 3.40
C GLN A 552 8.63 -26.82 4.49
N TYR A 553 8.44 -25.52 4.70
CA TYR A 553 7.63 -24.97 5.78
C TYR A 553 6.18 -25.47 5.80
N SER A 554 5.55 -25.64 4.62
CA SER A 554 4.19 -26.16 4.55
C SER A 554 4.05 -27.58 5.11
N ILE A 555 5.01 -28.46 4.84
CA ILE A 555 5.04 -29.82 5.37
C ILE A 555 5.31 -29.79 6.88
N TYR A 556 6.24 -28.94 7.31
CA TYR A 556 6.57 -28.79 8.72
C TYR A 556 5.36 -28.29 9.54
N ILE A 557 4.68 -27.23 9.08
CA ILE A 557 3.49 -26.67 9.76
C ILE A 557 2.38 -27.72 9.82
N ALA A 558 2.09 -28.42 8.71
CA ALA A 558 1.04 -29.43 8.68
C ALA A 558 1.36 -30.65 9.58
N ALA A 559 2.61 -31.13 9.60
CA ALA A 559 3.00 -32.21 10.48
C ALA A 559 2.93 -31.80 11.96
N THR A 560 3.39 -30.60 12.31
CA THR A 560 3.28 -30.02 13.66
C THR A 560 1.82 -29.84 14.07
N PHE A 561 0.95 -29.46 13.15
CA PHE A 561 -0.49 -29.37 13.37
C PHE A 561 -1.10 -30.72 13.78
N ILE A 562 -0.80 -31.80 13.03
CA ILE A 562 -1.28 -33.15 13.39
C ILE A 562 -0.70 -33.59 14.75
N MET A 563 0.58 -33.33 15.02
CA MET A 563 1.20 -33.59 16.31
C MET A 563 0.49 -32.86 17.47
N THR A 564 0.07 -31.62 17.23
CA THR A 564 -0.72 -30.85 18.21
C THR A 564 -2.06 -31.51 18.47
N LEU A 565 -2.76 -31.99 17.44
CA LEU A 565 -4.01 -32.72 17.61
C LEU A 565 -3.81 -34.04 18.36
N ILE A 566 -2.72 -34.76 18.09
CA ILE A 566 -2.34 -35.98 18.83
C ILE A 566 -2.08 -35.67 20.32
N SER A 567 -1.39 -34.59 20.64
CA SER A 567 -1.13 -34.15 22.02
C SER A 567 -2.45 -33.85 22.76
N ILE A 568 -3.43 -33.22 22.09
CA ILE A 568 -4.78 -32.98 22.64
C ILE A 568 -5.45 -34.33 22.93
N TYR A 569 -5.46 -35.25 21.95
CA TYR A 569 -6.06 -36.58 22.13
C TYR A 569 -5.44 -37.37 23.31
N LYS A 570 -4.12 -37.28 23.46
CA LYS A 570 -3.39 -37.94 24.57
C LYS A 570 -3.52 -37.20 25.91
N GLY A 571 -3.98 -35.97 25.95
CA GLY A 571 -3.98 -35.11 27.14
C GLY A 571 -2.58 -34.65 27.55
N ALA A 572 -1.61 -34.65 26.64
CA ALA A 572 -0.21 -34.32 26.86
C ALA A 572 0.03 -32.79 26.81
N ASN A 573 -0.26 -32.07 27.90
CA ASN A 573 -0.26 -30.61 27.91
C ASN A 573 1.09 -29.96 27.59
N ASP A 574 2.19 -30.59 27.96
CA ASP A 574 3.53 -30.02 27.71
C ASP A 574 3.92 -30.15 26.24
N GLU A 575 3.65 -31.30 25.62
CA GLU A 575 3.83 -31.51 24.18
C GLU A 575 2.91 -30.57 23.36
N PHE A 576 1.67 -30.39 23.80
CA PHE A 576 0.75 -29.43 23.20
C PHE A 576 1.34 -28.01 23.13
N LYS A 577 1.86 -27.52 24.29
CA LYS A 577 2.50 -26.20 24.35
C LYS A 577 3.72 -26.10 23.45
N GLU A 578 4.55 -27.15 23.44
CA GLU A 578 5.73 -27.21 22.60
C GLU A 578 5.36 -27.11 21.11
N HIS A 579 4.42 -27.90 20.64
CA HIS A 579 3.99 -27.89 19.24
C HIS A 579 3.34 -26.56 18.83
N MET A 580 2.50 -25.96 19.70
CA MET A 580 1.95 -24.63 19.47
C MET A 580 3.03 -23.56 19.37
N ASN A 581 4.06 -23.64 20.22
CA ASN A 581 5.20 -22.73 20.15
C ASN A 581 6.03 -22.93 18.88
N ASN A 582 6.24 -24.17 18.45
CA ASN A 582 6.98 -24.48 17.24
C ASN A 582 6.30 -23.91 16.00
N MET A 583 4.96 -24.00 15.88
CA MET A 583 4.23 -23.34 14.80
C MET A 583 4.36 -21.81 14.84
N THR A 584 4.38 -21.22 16.03
CA THR A 584 4.56 -19.76 16.19
C THR A 584 5.97 -19.33 15.86
N HIS A 585 6.96 -20.09 16.32
CA HIS A 585 8.38 -19.80 16.11
C HIS A 585 8.76 -19.71 14.63
N ILE A 586 8.18 -20.56 13.77
CA ILE A 586 8.42 -20.52 12.33
C ILE A 586 7.94 -19.19 11.75
N THR A 587 6.75 -18.75 12.15
CA THR A 587 6.16 -17.51 11.61
C THR A 587 6.82 -16.23 12.13
N GLU A 588 7.39 -16.26 13.33
CA GLU A 588 8.00 -15.08 13.96
C GLU A 588 9.50 -14.91 13.66
N ASN A 589 10.22 -16.02 13.48
CA ASN A 589 11.69 -16.00 13.41
C ASN A 589 12.26 -16.26 12.00
N THR A 590 11.41 -16.56 11.03
CA THR A 590 11.86 -16.70 9.64
C THR A 590 11.72 -15.36 8.95
N SER A 591 12.83 -14.65 8.72
CA SER A 591 12.86 -13.28 8.16
C SER A 591 12.28 -13.16 6.75
N TYR A 592 11.90 -14.25 6.12
CA TYR A 592 11.33 -14.30 4.77
C TYR A 592 10.31 -15.44 4.63
N LEU A 593 9.31 -15.47 5.51
CA LEU A 593 8.23 -16.44 5.34
C LEU A 593 7.14 -15.81 4.44
N PRO A 594 6.74 -16.45 3.35
CA PRO A 594 5.66 -15.97 2.50
C PRO A 594 4.35 -15.77 3.27
N GLN A 595 3.56 -14.75 2.93
CA GLN A 595 2.32 -14.40 3.63
C GLN A 595 1.32 -15.58 3.74
N HIS A 596 1.30 -16.46 2.74
CA HIS A 596 0.44 -17.65 2.75
C HIS A 596 0.81 -18.66 3.84
N MET A 597 2.06 -18.72 4.30
CA MET A 597 2.44 -19.58 5.43
C MET A 597 1.93 -19.04 6.77
N HIS A 598 1.87 -17.72 6.93
CA HIS A 598 1.21 -17.10 8.08
C HIS A 598 -0.27 -17.46 8.12
N LYS A 599 -0.98 -17.36 6.98
CA LYS A 599 -2.38 -17.76 6.88
C LYS A 599 -2.60 -19.25 7.19
N MET A 600 -1.73 -20.12 6.68
CA MET A 600 -1.80 -21.56 6.98
C MET A 600 -1.65 -21.82 8.49
N THR A 601 -0.72 -21.14 9.16
CA THR A 601 -0.54 -21.24 10.61
C THR A 601 -1.76 -20.72 11.36
N ASP A 602 -2.34 -19.62 10.94
CA ASP A 602 -3.56 -19.04 11.51
C ASP A 602 -4.74 -20.02 11.39
N ILE A 603 -4.90 -20.68 10.25
CA ILE A 603 -5.92 -21.72 10.03
C ILE A 603 -5.70 -22.87 11.01
N CYS A 604 -4.48 -23.40 11.13
CA CYS A 604 -4.15 -24.48 12.06
C CYS A 604 -4.49 -24.10 13.50
N LYS A 605 -4.02 -22.94 13.98
CA LYS A 605 -4.28 -22.45 15.34
C LYS A 605 -5.77 -22.24 15.59
N SER A 606 -6.47 -21.62 14.66
CA SER A 606 -7.90 -21.36 14.81
C SER A 606 -8.73 -22.65 14.85
N TYR A 607 -8.36 -23.65 14.06
CA TYR A 607 -8.97 -24.98 14.14
C TYR A 607 -8.76 -25.62 15.51
N ILE A 608 -7.53 -25.56 16.06
CA ILE A 608 -7.20 -26.06 17.39
C ILE A 608 -8.03 -25.34 18.46
N TYR A 609 -8.09 -24.02 18.45
CA TYR A 609 -8.84 -23.23 19.42
C TYR A 609 -10.35 -23.46 19.33
N SER A 610 -10.87 -23.68 18.13
CA SER A 610 -12.26 -24.09 17.93
C SER A 610 -12.57 -25.42 18.61
N ASN A 611 -11.70 -26.43 18.44
CA ASN A 611 -11.85 -27.73 19.10
C ASN A 611 -11.72 -27.67 20.62
N LEU A 612 -10.94 -26.74 21.15
CA LEU A 612 -10.78 -26.51 22.58
C LEU A 612 -11.88 -25.60 23.17
N SER A 613 -12.93 -25.29 22.40
CA SER A 613 -14.01 -24.38 22.81
C SER A 613 -13.52 -23.00 23.26
N SER A 614 -12.45 -22.50 22.66
CA SER A 614 -11.82 -21.21 22.95
C SER A 614 -11.83 -20.28 21.71
N PRO A 615 -13.01 -19.94 21.13
CA PRO A 615 -13.10 -19.18 19.89
C PRO A 615 -12.52 -17.75 20.00
N ASP A 616 -12.43 -17.20 21.22
CA ASP A 616 -11.86 -15.88 21.44
C ASP A 616 -10.37 -15.81 21.05
N ASN A 617 -9.67 -16.93 21.06
CA ASN A 617 -8.26 -17.04 20.69
C ASN A 617 -8.03 -17.27 19.19
N MET A 618 -9.10 -17.36 18.39
CA MET A 618 -8.99 -17.47 16.93
C MET A 618 -8.53 -16.15 16.32
N CYS A 619 -7.87 -16.21 15.17
CA CYS A 619 -7.48 -15.03 14.43
C CYS A 619 -8.70 -14.20 13.98
N GLU A 620 -8.61 -12.86 14.08
CA GLU A 620 -9.72 -11.95 13.80
C GLU A 620 -10.30 -12.15 12.38
N TRP A 621 -9.45 -12.26 11.35
CA TRP A 621 -9.91 -12.45 9.98
C TRP A 621 -10.68 -13.74 9.75
N LEU A 622 -10.50 -14.78 10.61
CA LEU A 622 -11.28 -16.02 10.55
C LEU A 622 -12.60 -15.94 11.34
N LYS A 623 -12.68 -15.08 12.37
CA LYS A 623 -13.92 -14.82 13.12
C LYS A 623 -14.97 -14.11 12.24
N ASP A 624 -14.50 -13.18 11.38
CA ASP A 624 -15.34 -12.39 10.49
C ASP A 624 -15.64 -13.07 9.14
N TYR A 625 -15.07 -14.26 8.91
CA TYR A 625 -15.24 -14.98 7.65
C TYR A 625 -16.67 -15.48 7.52
N LYS A 626 -17.50 -14.76 6.78
CA LYS A 626 -18.82 -15.22 6.33
C LYS A 626 -18.63 -16.15 5.13
N GLN A 627 -19.06 -17.42 5.30
CA GLN A 627 -19.11 -18.39 4.21
C GLN A 627 -20.02 -17.94 3.09
#